data_606353cf6eb0a3b7868b8f0e07db9f94
#
_entry.id   606353cf6eb0a3b7868b8f0e07db9f94
#
_cell.length_a   1.000
_cell.length_b   1.000
_cell.length_c   1.000
_cell.angle_alpha   90.00
_cell.angle_beta   90.00
_cell.angle_gamma   90.00
#
_symmetry.space_group_name_H-M   'P 1'
#
loop_
_entity.id
_entity.type
_entity.pdbx_description
1 polymer ?
#
loop_
_entity_poly.entity_id
_entity_poly.type
_entity_poly.pdbx_seq_one_letter_code
_entity_poly.pdbx_strand_id
1 'polypeptide(L)'
;MKITIARECGCYGDEVGQVLADRLNVPLYNKKTLTELAKKKGILEHYPDYFGENPAGTLLAVIAEDDGEDSVVHRTPRKVLDELIGETSCILIGRAGNYAYRKENDVARLICMICPARSRLMTCRQASLHRQ
;
A
#
# COMPACT_ATOMS: atom_id res chain seq x y z
N MET A 1 16.01 5.12 -1.34
CA MET A 1 15.14 5.34 -0.16
C MET A 1 13.69 5.07 -0.54
N LYS A 2 12.99 4.28 0.25
CA LYS A 2 11.54 4.05 0.09
C LYS A 2 10.80 4.57 1.31
N ILE A 3 9.60 5.11 1.11
CA ILE A 3 8.71 5.52 2.20
C ILE A 3 7.40 4.75 2.01
N THR A 4 7.01 3.98 3.01
CA THR A 4 5.75 3.27 3.00
C THR A 4 4.76 3.91 3.97
N ILE A 5 3.52 4.09 3.54
CA ILE A 5 2.46 4.72 4.32
C ILE A 5 1.32 3.73 4.49
N ALA A 6 1.13 3.24 5.69
CA ALA A 6 -0.12 2.58 6.08
C ALA A 6 -1.07 3.64 6.62
N ARG A 7 -2.35 3.54 6.28
CA ARG A 7 -3.34 4.52 6.71
C ARG A 7 -4.68 3.88 7.01
N GLU A 8 -5.40 4.50 7.93
CA GLU A 8 -6.81 4.21 8.16
C GLU A 8 -7.68 4.91 7.09
N CYS A 9 -8.86 4.33 6.83
CA CYS A 9 -9.84 4.97 5.98
C CYS A 9 -10.30 6.31 6.59
N GLY A 10 -10.28 7.37 5.80
CA GLY A 10 -10.69 8.70 6.23
C GLY A 10 -9.62 9.54 6.93
N CYS A 11 -8.38 9.05 7.07
CA CYS A 11 -7.25 9.92 7.40
C CYS A 11 -6.68 10.54 6.11
N TYR A 12 -5.94 11.60 6.22
CA TYR A 12 -5.33 12.29 5.08
C TYR A 12 -4.00 11.66 4.62
N GLY A 13 -3.88 10.31 4.72
CA GLY A 13 -2.66 9.60 4.39
C GLY A 13 -2.26 9.68 2.92
N ASP A 14 -3.24 9.70 2.03
CA ASP A 14 -3.00 9.85 0.59
C ASP A 14 -2.49 11.26 0.25
N GLU A 15 -3.05 12.28 0.87
CA GLU A 15 -2.63 13.68 0.74
C GLU A 15 -1.23 13.91 1.31
N VAL A 16 -0.94 13.32 2.46
CA VAL A 16 0.42 13.36 3.05
C VAL A 16 1.43 12.71 2.11
N GLY A 17 1.08 11.55 1.54
CA GLY A 17 1.91 10.87 0.55
C GLY A 17 2.19 11.73 -0.68
N GLN A 18 1.17 12.42 -1.20
CA GLN A 18 1.32 13.29 -2.36
C GLN A 18 2.24 14.48 -2.06
N VAL A 19 2.06 15.15 -0.92
CA VAL A 19 2.92 16.25 -0.50
C VAL A 19 4.36 15.79 -0.34
N LEU A 20 4.59 14.62 0.24
CA LEU A 20 5.94 14.06 0.39
C LEU A 20 6.56 13.73 -0.98
N ALA A 21 5.78 13.13 -1.88
CA ALA A 21 6.24 12.81 -3.23
C ALA A 21 6.69 14.06 -3.99
N ASP A 22 5.91 15.13 -3.91
CA ASP A 22 6.21 16.41 -4.55
C ASP A 22 7.45 17.06 -3.95
N ARG A 23 7.59 17.04 -2.61
CA ARG A 23 8.75 17.63 -1.93
C ARG A 23 10.05 16.87 -2.17
N LEU A 24 9.98 15.56 -2.25
CA LEU A 24 11.15 14.70 -2.45
C LEU A 24 11.43 14.44 -3.92
N ASN A 25 10.54 14.87 -4.81
CA ASN A 25 10.60 14.62 -6.25
C ASN A 25 10.77 13.13 -6.58
N VAL A 26 9.93 12.30 -5.95
CA VAL A 26 9.90 10.85 -6.14
C VAL A 26 8.49 10.40 -6.56
N PRO A 27 8.36 9.29 -7.30
CA PRO A 27 7.05 8.78 -7.70
C PRO A 27 6.23 8.31 -6.50
N LEU A 28 4.92 8.46 -6.60
CA LEU A 28 3.93 7.97 -5.67
C LEU A 28 3.23 6.74 -6.26
N TYR A 29 3.19 5.66 -5.50
CA TYR A 29 2.47 4.45 -5.88
C TYR A 29 1.35 4.14 -4.89
N ASN A 30 0.15 4.03 -5.43
CA ASN A 30 -1.05 3.56 -4.74
C ASN A 30 -1.65 2.37 -5.51
N LYS A 31 -2.81 1.86 -5.07
CA LYS A 31 -3.48 0.74 -5.75
C LYS A 31 -3.65 0.99 -7.25
N LYS A 32 -4.12 2.18 -7.63
CA LYS A 32 -4.40 2.53 -9.03
C LYS A 32 -3.12 2.55 -9.87
N THR A 33 -2.12 3.28 -9.43
CA THR A 33 -0.86 3.43 -10.17
C THR A 33 -0.07 2.13 -10.26
N LEU A 34 -0.08 1.30 -9.20
CA LEU A 34 0.53 -0.04 -9.24
C LEU A 34 -0.20 -0.97 -10.21
N THR A 35 -1.54 -0.93 -10.23
CA THR A 35 -2.33 -1.73 -11.18
C THR A 35 -2.05 -1.33 -12.62
N GLU A 36 -1.96 -0.03 -12.89
CA GLU A 36 -1.61 0.48 -14.24
C GLU A 36 -0.18 0.07 -14.64
N LEU A 37 0.76 0.14 -13.71
CA LEU A 37 2.14 -0.30 -13.95
C LEU A 37 2.22 -1.82 -14.20
N ALA A 38 1.46 -2.62 -13.46
CA ALA A 38 1.38 -4.07 -13.64
C ALA A 38 0.79 -4.43 -14.99
N LYS A 39 -0.23 -3.71 -15.46
CA LYS A 39 -0.79 -3.86 -16.81
C LYS A 39 0.26 -3.57 -17.88
N LYS A 40 0.99 -2.48 -17.76
CA LYS A 40 2.06 -2.10 -18.70
C LYS A 40 3.18 -3.13 -18.76
N LYS A 41 3.52 -3.76 -17.63
CA LYS A 41 4.55 -4.80 -17.54
C LYS A 41 4.03 -6.20 -17.87
N GLY A 42 2.72 -6.38 -18.06
CA GLY A 42 2.12 -7.68 -18.36
C GLY A 42 2.12 -8.68 -17.21
N ILE A 43 2.27 -8.22 -15.97
CA ILE A 43 2.35 -9.07 -14.78
C ILE A 43 1.08 -9.09 -13.94
N LEU A 44 0.06 -8.33 -14.32
CA LEU A 44 -1.19 -8.23 -13.57
C LEU A 44 -1.85 -9.58 -13.34
N GLU A 45 -1.86 -10.43 -14.40
CA GLU A 45 -2.49 -11.75 -14.37
C GLU A 45 -1.71 -12.78 -13.56
N HIS A 46 -0.42 -12.53 -13.30
CA HIS A 46 0.42 -13.42 -12.49
C HIS A 46 0.11 -13.33 -10.99
N TYR A 47 -0.51 -12.23 -10.55
CA TYR A 47 -0.78 -11.95 -9.14
C TYR A 47 -2.22 -11.47 -8.90
N PRO A 48 -3.24 -12.26 -9.28
CA PRO A 48 -4.64 -11.85 -9.19
C PRO A 48 -5.07 -11.53 -7.76
N ASP A 49 -4.57 -12.26 -6.78
CA ASP A 49 -4.91 -12.05 -5.37
C ASP A 49 -4.35 -10.73 -4.83
N TYR A 50 -3.19 -10.33 -5.28
CA TYR A 50 -2.58 -9.08 -4.86
C TYR A 50 -3.30 -7.84 -5.41
N PHE A 51 -3.80 -7.91 -6.64
CA PHE A 51 -4.49 -6.81 -7.31
C PHE A 51 -6.01 -6.87 -7.18
N GLY A 52 -6.56 -7.95 -6.64
CA GLY A 52 -7.99 -8.15 -6.47
C GLY A 52 -8.69 -7.11 -5.59
N GLU A 53 -10.01 -7.10 -5.64
CA GLU A 53 -10.82 -6.14 -4.89
C GLU A 53 -10.89 -6.43 -3.39
N ASN A 54 -10.58 -7.66 -2.98
CA ASN A 54 -10.64 -8.07 -1.59
C ASN A 54 -9.28 -8.52 -1.02
N PRO A 55 -8.26 -7.65 -1.05
CA PRO A 55 -6.95 -7.99 -0.52
C PRO A 55 -6.93 -8.17 0.99
N ALA A 56 -7.93 -7.61 1.70
CA ALA A 56 -8.01 -7.71 3.15
C ALA A 56 -8.28 -9.14 3.63
N GLY A 57 -9.10 -9.91 2.92
CA GLY A 57 -9.36 -11.32 3.24
C GLY A 57 -8.11 -12.17 3.05
N THR A 58 -7.42 -11.98 1.96
CA THR A 58 -6.16 -12.67 1.66
C THR A 58 -5.05 -12.24 2.62
N LEU A 59 -4.95 -10.94 2.92
CA LEU A 59 -3.95 -10.43 3.85
C LEU A 59 -4.17 -10.88 5.29
N LEU A 60 -5.41 -10.97 5.75
CA LEU A 60 -5.76 -11.47 7.08
C LEU A 60 -5.55 -12.99 7.19
N ALA A 61 -5.87 -13.74 6.15
CA ALA A 61 -5.53 -15.16 6.07
C ALA A 61 -4.02 -15.39 6.16
N VAL A 62 -3.25 -14.53 5.50
CA VAL A 62 -1.78 -14.51 5.52
C VAL A 62 -1.21 -14.24 6.90
N ILE A 63 -1.79 -13.28 7.64
CA ILE A 63 -1.34 -12.92 8.98
C ILE A 63 -1.74 -14.00 10.00
N ALA A 64 -2.87 -14.69 9.76
CA ALA A 64 -3.37 -15.74 10.65
C ALA A 64 -2.59 -17.08 10.54
N GLU A 65 -1.89 -17.31 9.42
CA GLU A 65 -1.06 -18.49 9.18
C GLU A 65 0.43 -18.26 9.51
N ASP A 66 0.73 -17.35 10.44
CA ASP A 66 2.10 -16.94 10.80
C ASP A 66 2.82 -18.03 11.63
N ASP A 67 3.12 -19.15 10.99
CA ASP A 67 3.97 -20.19 11.57
C ASP A 67 5.29 -20.41 10.81
N GLY A 68 5.86 -19.35 10.24
CA GLY A 68 7.20 -19.48 9.67
C GLY A 68 7.64 -18.36 8.72
N GLU A 69 8.87 -17.92 8.91
CA GLU A 69 9.53 -16.88 8.11
C GLU A 69 9.62 -17.17 6.60
N ASP A 70 9.20 -18.35 6.16
CA ASP A 70 9.37 -18.87 4.80
C ASP A 70 8.08 -19.17 4.03
N SER A 71 6.91 -18.76 4.54
CA SER A 71 5.66 -19.05 3.84
C SER A 71 5.58 -18.26 2.51
N VAL A 72 5.05 -18.92 1.48
CA VAL A 72 4.84 -18.35 0.13
C VAL A 72 4.04 -17.04 0.20
N VAL A 73 3.18 -16.94 1.18
CA VAL A 73 2.26 -15.84 1.40
C VAL A 73 2.97 -14.56 1.85
N HIS A 74 4.03 -14.70 2.63
CA HIS A 74 4.87 -13.57 3.07
C HIS A 74 5.74 -13.02 1.95
N ARG A 75 6.06 -13.82 0.94
CA ARG A 75 6.92 -13.44 -0.17
C ARG A 75 6.18 -12.70 -1.28
N THR A 76 4.88 -12.96 -1.44
CA THR A 76 4.11 -12.42 -2.58
C THR A 76 4.10 -10.90 -2.63
N PRO A 77 3.74 -10.13 -1.58
CA PRO A 77 3.76 -8.69 -1.65
C PRO A 77 5.14 -8.11 -1.94
N ARG A 78 6.18 -8.65 -1.32
CA ARG A 78 7.56 -8.23 -1.57
C ARG A 78 7.98 -8.49 -3.00
N LYS A 79 7.72 -9.69 -3.50
CA LYS A 79 8.06 -10.08 -4.86
C LYS A 79 7.37 -9.21 -5.91
N VAL A 80 6.06 -8.99 -5.75
CA VAL A 80 5.29 -8.13 -6.65
C VAL A 80 5.85 -6.69 -6.66
N LEU A 81 6.11 -6.14 -5.49
CA LEU A 81 6.63 -4.78 -5.37
C LEU A 81 8.05 -4.65 -5.94
N ASP A 82 8.90 -5.63 -5.74
CA ASP A 82 10.25 -5.65 -6.31
C ASP A 82 10.21 -5.75 -7.85
N GLU A 83 9.31 -6.55 -8.42
CA GLU A 83 9.10 -6.63 -9.87
C GLU A 83 8.56 -5.33 -10.47
N LEU A 84 7.70 -4.61 -9.73
CA LEU A 84 7.08 -3.38 -10.21
C LEU A 84 7.98 -2.16 -10.02
N ILE A 85 8.56 -2.01 -8.86
CA ILE A 85 9.24 -0.79 -8.42
C ILE A 85 10.76 -0.97 -8.39
N GLY A 86 11.24 -2.18 -8.07
CA GLY A 86 12.66 -2.47 -7.92
C GLY A 86 13.31 -1.62 -6.82
N GLU A 87 14.52 -1.14 -7.07
CA GLU A 87 15.30 -0.31 -6.15
C GLU A 87 14.98 1.20 -6.25
N THR A 88 13.99 1.59 -7.01
CA THR A 88 13.61 2.99 -7.22
C THR A 88 13.17 3.64 -5.91
N SER A 89 13.66 4.85 -5.67
CA SER A 89 13.16 5.69 -4.58
C SER A 89 11.71 6.08 -4.86
N CYS A 90 10.81 5.83 -3.91
CA CYS A 90 9.39 6.07 -4.10
C CYS A 90 8.63 6.20 -2.78
N ILE A 91 7.40 6.66 -2.89
CA ILE A 91 6.42 6.60 -1.80
C ILE A 91 5.36 5.57 -2.19
N LEU A 92 5.09 4.64 -1.29
CA LEU A 92 4.12 3.57 -1.46
C LEU A 92 3.01 3.69 -0.43
N ILE A 93 1.77 3.83 -0.89
CA ILE A 93 0.60 3.95 -0.02
C ILE A 93 -0.18 2.64 0.00
N GLY A 94 -0.28 2.04 1.18
CA GLY A 94 -0.99 0.80 1.41
C GLY A 94 -0.34 -0.41 0.74
N ARG A 95 -1.15 -1.34 0.23
CA ARG A 95 -0.74 -2.54 -0.53
C ARG A 95 0.28 -3.42 0.19
N ALA A 96 0.15 -3.51 1.51
CA ALA A 96 1.08 -4.25 2.36
C ALA A 96 2.56 -3.79 2.29
N GLY A 97 2.81 -2.55 1.87
CA GLY A 97 4.16 -2.02 1.74
C GLY A 97 4.93 -2.03 3.06
N ASN A 98 4.30 -1.61 4.16
CA ASN A 98 4.92 -1.63 5.48
C ASN A 98 5.34 -3.05 5.89
N TYR A 99 4.54 -4.03 5.53
CA TYR A 99 4.81 -5.43 5.80
C TYR A 99 5.90 -6.00 4.87
N ALA A 100 5.78 -5.74 3.57
CA ALA A 100 6.72 -6.23 2.56
C ALA A 100 8.16 -5.78 2.86
N TYR A 101 8.33 -4.55 3.33
CA TYR A 101 9.64 -3.96 3.62
C TYR A 101 9.97 -3.92 5.12
N ARG A 102 9.31 -4.74 5.96
CA ARG A 102 9.48 -4.70 7.43
C ARG A 102 10.91 -4.96 7.92
N LYS A 103 11.68 -5.74 7.17
CA LYS A 103 13.07 -6.10 7.51
C LYS A 103 14.10 -5.14 6.89
N GLU A 104 13.67 -4.19 6.07
CA GLU A 104 14.57 -3.25 5.41
C GLU A 104 14.90 -2.07 6.33
N ASN A 105 16.17 -1.77 6.46
CA ASN A 105 16.63 -0.65 7.30
C ASN A 105 16.55 0.71 6.57
N ASP A 106 16.59 0.71 5.24
CA ASP A 106 16.54 1.92 4.41
C ASP A 106 15.11 2.26 3.94
N VAL A 107 14.12 1.88 4.74
CA VAL A 107 12.71 2.16 4.45
C VAL A 107 12.06 2.88 5.63
N ALA A 108 11.59 4.09 5.40
CA ALA A 108 10.77 4.81 6.36
C ALA A 108 9.33 4.28 6.32
N ARG A 109 8.82 3.88 7.46
CA ARG A 109 7.45 3.35 7.61
C ARG A 109 6.60 4.32 8.42
N LEU A 110 5.56 4.83 7.80
CA LEU A 110 4.62 5.77 8.41
C LEU A 110 3.27 5.09 8.61
N ILE A 111 2.61 5.41 9.69
CA ILE A 111 1.24 5.01 9.98
C ILE A 111 0.42 6.27 10.21
N CYS A 112 -0.57 6.51 9.35
CA CYS A 112 -1.51 7.60 9.49
C CYS A 112 -2.80 7.09 10.13
N MET A 113 -3.11 7.60 11.30
CA MET A 113 -4.30 7.25 12.07
C MET A 113 -5.17 8.49 12.27
N ILE A 114 -6.46 8.28 12.36
CA ILE A 114 -7.38 9.35 12.73
C ILE A 114 -7.54 9.37 14.22
N CYS A 115 -7.37 10.52 14.79
CA CYS A 115 -7.66 10.73 16.17
C CYS A 115 -9.12 10.77 16.40
N PRO A 116 -10.06 11.41 16.50
CA PRO A 116 -11.36 11.10 17.11
C PRO A 116 -12.35 10.43 16.12
N ALA A 117 -13.20 9.56 16.66
CA ALA A 117 -14.26 8.84 15.93
C ALA A 117 -15.21 9.77 15.14
N ARG A 118 -15.37 10.99 15.60
CA ARG A 118 -16.20 12.02 14.96
C ARG A 118 -15.66 12.48 13.61
N SER A 119 -14.36 12.55 13.47
CA SER A 119 -13.70 12.94 12.22
C SER A 119 -13.82 11.86 11.14
N ARG A 120 -13.81 10.58 11.51
CA ARG A 120 -14.00 9.46 10.58
C ARG A 120 -15.36 9.50 9.89
N LEU A 121 -16.42 9.77 10.64
CA LEU A 121 -17.78 9.82 10.08
C LEU A 121 -17.96 10.97 9.08
N MET A 122 -17.36 12.12 9.33
CA MET A 122 -17.43 13.26 8.41
C MET A 122 -16.64 13.01 7.12
N THR A 123 -15.45 12.46 7.23
CA THR A 123 -14.58 12.21 6.06
C THR A 123 -15.12 11.09 5.18
N CYS A 124 -15.66 10.02 5.75
CA CYS A 124 -16.32 8.95 4.98
C CYS A 124 -17.58 9.44 4.26
N ARG A 125 -18.35 10.36 4.85
CA ARG A 125 -19.52 10.96 4.20
C ARG A 125 -19.12 11.83 3.00
N GLN A 126 -18.05 12.60 3.12
CA GLN A 126 -17.56 13.42 2.01
C GLN A 126 -17.01 12.56 0.85
N ALA A 127 -16.32 11.49 1.14
CA ALA A 127 -15.85 10.56 0.13
C ALA A 127 -16.99 9.85 -0.63
N SER A 128 -18.14 9.60 0.04
CA SER A 128 -19.31 9.02 -0.59
C SER A 128 -20.05 10.01 -1.50
N LEU A 129 -20.03 11.31 -1.18
CA LEU A 129 -20.65 12.36 -1.99
C LEU A 129 -19.88 12.67 -3.28
N HIS A 130 -18.60 12.38 -3.34
CA HIS A 130 -17.77 12.59 -4.55
C HIS A 130 -17.78 11.40 -5.50
N ARG A 131 -18.45 10.29 -5.18
CA ARG A 131 -18.60 9.12 -6.06
C ARG A 131 -19.95 9.05 -6.77
N GLN A 132 -20.78 10.04 -6.59
CA GLN A 132 -22.01 10.24 -7.35
C GLN A 132 -21.77 11.34 -8.39
#